data_3cfefc6baeeed05e4cf3d74d612d6433
#
_entry.id   3cfefc6baeeed05e4cf3d74d612d6433
#
_cell.length_a   1.000
_cell.length_b   1.000
_cell.length_c   1.000
_cell.angle_alpha   90.00
_cell.angle_beta   90.00
_cell.angle_gamma   90.00
#
_symmetry.space_group_name_H-M   'P 1'
#
loop_
_entity.id
_entity.type
_entity.pdbx_description
1 polymer ?
#
loop_
_entity_poly.entity_id
_entity_poly.type
_entity_poly.pdbx_seq_one_letter_code
_entity_poly.pdbx_strand_id
1 'polypeptide(L)'
;MNLTDRALRDVILPGRAPDYRGKVRDIYELGDELLVVATDRVSAYDVILAEGVPGKGRVLTQISRFWFEKLAGLVPNHYITTEVAAFPAPFPAHRALLEGRSMLCHRAKRWDVECVVRGYLAGSGWKEYQANGEVCGVKLPPGLRLSSKLPEPIFTPATKASEGHDENISFDRMVSIVGGDTAEKLRAASLAIYRAAADHAESRGLILADTKFEFGERDGVLTWIDEALSPDSSRYWPAAAKDTPTGHPKPLRPRLGRPRRPPLTPATRP
;
A
#
# COMPACT_ATOMS: atom_id res chain seq x y z
N MET A 1 -26.24 -13.02 11.31
CA MET A 1 -25.07 -12.13 11.40
C MET A 1 -24.23 -12.43 10.18
N ASN A 2 -24.23 -11.54 9.18
CA ASN A 2 -23.49 -11.78 7.94
C ASN A 2 -21.98 -11.70 8.23
N LEU A 3 -21.18 -12.58 7.62
CA LEU A 3 -19.71 -12.57 7.71
C LEU A 3 -19.08 -11.22 7.29
N THR A 4 -19.87 -10.33 6.67
CA THR A 4 -19.49 -8.98 6.24
C THR A 4 -19.52 -7.95 7.37
N ASP A 5 -20.15 -8.23 8.50
CA ASP A 5 -20.31 -7.25 9.59
C ASP A 5 -19.21 -7.33 10.65
N ARG A 6 -18.38 -8.37 10.60
CA ARG A 6 -17.27 -8.58 11.52
C ARG A 6 -15.95 -8.52 10.77
N ALA A 7 -14.98 -7.78 11.32
CA ALA A 7 -13.63 -7.72 10.77
C ALA A 7 -12.97 -9.11 10.84
N LEU A 8 -12.49 -9.62 9.70
CA LEU A 8 -11.75 -10.87 9.61
C LEU A 8 -10.27 -10.59 9.85
N ARG A 9 -9.86 -10.61 11.12
CA ARG A 9 -8.48 -10.33 11.54
C ARG A 9 -7.55 -11.52 11.35
N ASP A 10 -8.11 -12.72 11.48
CA ASP A 10 -7.39 -13.98 11.35
C ASP A 10 -8.08 -14.83 10.28
N VAL A 11 -7.32 -15.19 9.24
CA VAL A 11 -7.77 -16.13 8.23
C VAL A 11 -7.21 -17.49 8.60
N ILE A 12 -8.01 -18.25 9.36
CA ILE A 12 -7.61 -19.60 9.82
C ILE A 12 -8.13 -20.60 8.79
N LEU A 13 -7.21 -21.18 8.03
CA LEU A 13 -7.52 -22.27 7.12
C LEU A 13 -7.32 -23.62 7.84
N PRO A 14 -8.35 -24.48 7.90
CA PRO A 14 -8.22 -25.82 8.50
C PRO A 14 -7.06 -26.61 7.88
N GLY A 15 -6.15 -27.09 8.71
CA GLY A 15 -5.01 -27.90 8.28
C GLY A 15 -3.85 -27.15 7.58
N ARG A 16 -3.94 -25.83 7.43
CA ARG A 16 -2.87 -25.06 6.79
C ARG A 16 -2.67 -23.69 7.46
N ALA A 17 -1.61 -23.55 8.24
CA ALA A 17 -1.16 -22.26 8.75
C ALA A 17 -0.46 -21.44 7.65
N PRO A 18 -0.46 -20.11 7.72
CA PRO A 18 0.37 -19.30 6.84
C PRO A 18 1.86 -19.52 7.15
N ASP A 19 2.69 -19.50 6.09
CA ASP A 19 4.14 -19.61 6.23
C ASP A 19 4.75 -18.31 6.79
N TYR A 20 4.12 -17.16 6.47
CA TYR A 20 4.47 -15.88 7.05
C TYR A 20 3.20 -15.08 7.43
N ARG A 21 3.24 -14.46 8.60
CA ARG A 21 2.17 -13.61 9.11
C ARG A 21 2.67 -12.19 9.29
N GLY A 22 2.29 -11.32 8.36
CA GLY A 22 2.61 -9.89 8.41
C GLY A 22 1.64 -9.08 9.27
N LYS A 23 1.86 -7.78 9.35
CA LYS A 23 1.00 -6.85 10.11
C LYS A 23 -0.45 -6.85 9.61
N VAL A 24 -0.68 -6.97 8.30
CA VAL A 24 -2.01 -6.89 7.67
C VAL A 24 -2.29 -8.01 6.68
N ARG A 25 -1.29 -8.81 6.30
CA ARG A 25 -1.40 -9.91 5.32
C ARG A 25 -0.82 -11.20 5.88
N ASP A 26 -1.40 -12.30 5.45
CA ASP A 26 -0.89 -13.65 5.69
C ASP A 26 -0.43 -14.23 4.34
N ILE A 27 0.70 -14.91 4.30
CA ILE A 27 1.33 -15.42 3.07
C ILE A 27 1.47 -16.93 3.18
N TYR A 28 1.11 -17.64 2.11
CA TYR A 28 1.30 -19.07 1.94
C TYR A 28 2.25 -19.29 0.78
N GLU A 29 3.36 -19.99 1.01
CA GLU A 29 4.34 -20.36 0.00
C GLU A 29 3.91 -21.62 -0.75
N LEU A 30 3.92 -21.55 -2.07
CA LEU A 30 3.41 -22.59 -3.00
C LEU A 30 4.46 -22.91 -4.08
N GLY A 31 5.72 -23.09 -3.67
CA GLY A 31 6.84 -23.26 -4.59
C GLY A 31 7.21 -21.94 -5.28
N ASP A 32 6.97 -21.85 -6.59
CA ASP A 32 7.24 -20.64 -7.39
C ASP A 32 6.12 -19.60 -7.32
N GLU A 33 5.10 -19.86 -6.51
CA GLU A 33 3.96 -18.98 -6.31
C GLU A 33 3.78 -18.63 -4.83
N LEU A 34 3.02 -17.57 -4.58
CA LEU A 34 2.59 -17.14 -3.26
C LEU A 34 1.08 -16.90 -3.28
N LEU A 35 0.38 -17.38 -2.26
CA LEU A 35 -0.98 -16.90 -2.00
C LEU A 35 -0.91 -15.83 -0.92
N VAL A 36 -1.22 -14.60 -1.28
CA VAL A 36 -1.29 -13.45 -0.39
C VAL A 36 -2.72 -13.23 0.05
N VAL A 37 -2.97 -13.24 1.35
CA VAL A 37 -4.30 -13.07 1.94
C VAL A 37 -4.32 -11.79 2.77
N ALA A 38 -5.03 -10.78 2.29
CA ALA A 38 -5.22 -9.52 3.00
C ALA A 38 -6.30 -9.68 4.08
N THR A 39 -5.93 -9.43 5.31
CA THR A 39 -6.83 -9.46 6.46
C THR A 39 -7.48 -8.09 6.69
N ASP A 40 -8.39 -8.03 7.64
CA ASP A 40 -9.01 -6.77 8.07
C ASP A 40 -8.23 -6.11 9.23
N ARG A 41 -7.01 -6.61 9.54
CA ARG A 41 -6.11 -5.98 10.50
C ARG A 41 -5.72 -4.58 10.04
N VAL A 42 -5.56 -3.67 10.99
CA VAL A 42 -5.04 -2.32 10.77
C VAL A 42 -3.74 -2.17 11.53
N SER A 43 -2.72 -1.69 10.86
CA SER A 43 -1.46 -1.31 11.49
C SER A 43 -1.29 0.20 11.42
N ALA A 44 -0.90 0.81 12.54
CA ALA A 44 -0.55 2.22 12.61
C ALA A 44 0.66 2.38 13.54
N TYR A 45 1.67 3.14 13.08
CA TYR A 45 2.93 3.32 13.82
C TYR A 45 3.56 1.98 14.23
N ASP A 46 3.56 1.00 13.31
CA ASP A 46 4.06 -0.37 13.49
C ASP A 46 3.34 -1.22 14.54
N VAL A 47 2.26 -0.72 15.12
CA VAL A 47 1.41 -1.45 16.05
C VAL A 47 0.15 -1.96 15.34
N ILE A 48 -0.14 -3.25 15.50
CA ILE A 48 -1.41 -3.83 15.03
C ILE A 48 -2.49 -3.44 16.02
N LEU A 49 -3.50 -2.70 15.55
CA LEU A 49 -4.62 -2.26 16.38
C LEU A 49 -5.46 -3.45 16.87
N ALA A 50 -6.04 -3.31 18.05
CA ALA A 50 -6.91 -4.33 18.65
C ALA A 50 -8.17 -4.59 17.81
N GLU A 51 -8.65 -3.59 17.08
CA GLU A 51 -9.80 -3.71 16.20
C GLU A 51 -9.38 -3.72 14.73
N GLY A 52 -10.12 -4.47 13.90
CA GLY A 52 -9.99 -4.46 12.45
C GLY A 52 -11.08 -3.61 11.79
N VAL A 53 -10.91 -3.32 10.51
CA VAL A 53 -11.94 -2.65 9.70
C VAL A 53 -12.60 -3.70 8.79
N PRO A 54 -13.90 -4.00 8.98
CA PRO A 54 -14.60 -4.99 8.18
C PRO A 54 -14.47 -4.71 6.69
N GLY A 55 -14.06 -5.71 5.92
CA GLY A 55 -13.91 -5.62 4.47
C GLY A 55 -12.63 -4.92 3.98
N LYS A 56 -11.76 -4.42 4.88
CA LYS A 56 -10.51 -3.76 4.50
C LYS A 56 -9.66 -4.62 3.56
N GLY A 57 -9.43 -5.89 3.92
CA GLY A 57 -8.64 -6.81 3.10
C GLY A 57 -9.19 -6.98 1.69
N ARG A 58 -10.53 -7.03 1.54
CA ARG A 58 -11.18 -7.09 0.24
C ARG A 58 -10.92 -5.84 -0.60
N VAL A 59 -11.08 -4.67 -0.01
CA VAL A 59 -10.85 -3.39 -0.69
C VAL A 59 -9.40 -3.30 -1.16
N LEU A 60 -8.42 -3.60 -0.30
CA LEU A 60 -7.00 -3.54 -0.64
C LEU A 60 -6.64 -4.49 -1.79
N THR A 61 -7.14 -5.74 -1.75
CA THR A 61 -6.88 -6.72 -2.79
C THR A 61 -7.49 -6.30 -4.13
N GLN A 62 -8.73 -5.79 -4.14
CA GLN A 62 -9.39 -5.37 -5.39
C GLN A 62 -8.73 -4.12 -5.99
N ILE A 63 -8.25 -3.19 -5.17
CA ILE A 63 -7.47 -2.03 -5.64
C ILE A 63 -6.14 -2.49 -6.23
N SER A 64 -5.41 -3.39 -5.55
CA SER A 64 -4.14 -3.92 -6.06
C SER A 64 -4.34 -4.67 -7.38
N ARG A 65 -5.35 -5.54 -7.46
CA ARG A 65 -5.75 -6.21 -8.72
C ARG A 65 -5.96 -5.22 -9.85
N PHE A 66 -6.81 -4.20 -9.63
CA PHE A 66 -7.10 -3.18 -10.63
C PHE A 66 -5.84 -2.52 -11.17
N TRP A 67 -4.90 -2.15 -10.30
CA TRP A 67 -3.69 -1.48 -10.71
C TRP A 67 -2.69 -2.42 -11.40
N PHE A 68 -2.53 -3.64 -10.92
CA PHE A 68 -1.68 -4.64 -11.58
C PHE A 68 -2.17 -4.96 -12.99
N GLU A 69 -3.48 -5.15 -13.17
CA GLU A 69 -4.08 -5.39 -14.49
C GLU A 69 -3.95 -4.15 -15.39
N LYS A 70 -4.25 -2.97 -14.87
CA LYS A 70 -4.24 -1.71 -15.64
C LYS A 70 -2.84 -1.33 -16.12
N LEU A 71 -1.82 -1.59 -15.34
CA LEU A 71 -0.43 -1.18 -15.60
C LEU A 71 0.46 -2.36 -16.04
N ALA A 72 -0.11 -3.53 -16.34
CA ALA A 72 0.64 -4.74 -16.73
C ALA A 72 1.56 -4.52 -17.94
N GLY A 73 1.16 -3.66 -18.89
CA GLY A 73 1.98 -3.33 -20.06
C GLY A 73 3.11 -2.33 -19.79
N LEU A 74 3.14 -1.71 -18.60
CA LEU A 74 4.13 -0.69 -18.26
C LEU A 74 5.34 -1.29 -17.52
N VAL A 75 5.07 -2.13 -16.53
CA VAL A 75 6.09 -2.83 -15.72
C VAL A 75 5.59 -4.24 -15.42
N PRO A 76 6.43 -5.27 -15.61
CA PRO A 76 6.08 -6.63 -15.18
C PRO A 76 5.70 -6.65 -13.69
N ASN A 77 4.69 -7.42 -13.35
CA ASN A 77 4.25 -7.56 -11.97
C ASN A 77 3.96 -9.03 -11.62
N HIS A 78 3.85 -9.29 -10.33
CA HIS A 78 3.73 -10.65 -9.81
C HIS A 78 2.30 -11.21 -9.83
N TYR A 79 1.30 -10.42 -10.18
CA TYR A 79 -0.11 -10.80 -10.13
C TYR A 79 -0.43 -11.94 -11.10
N ILE A 80 -1.13 -12.97 -10.64
CA ILE A 80 -1.67 -14.07 -11.46
C ILE A 80 -3.18 -13.96 -11.49
N THR A 81 -3.85 -14.11 -10.33
CA THR A 81 -5.32 -14.10 -10.26
C THR A 81 -5.84 -13.86 -8.85
N THR A 82 -7.06 -13.37 -8.74
CA THR A 82 -7.84 -13.33 -7.49
C THR A 82 -9.00 -14.33 -7.49
N GLU A 83 -9.14 -15.13 -8.55
CA GLU A 83 -10.22 -16.11 -8.68
C GLU A 83 -9.90 -17.35 -7.84
N VAL A 84 -10.60 -17.52 -6.73
CA VAL A 84 -10.33 -18.60 -5.76
C VAL A 84 -10.42 -20.00 -6.39
N ALA A 85 -11.28 -20.17 -7.39
CA ALA A 85 -11.40 -21.45 -8.11
C ALA A 85 -10.12 -21.85 -8.88
N ALA A 86 -9.28 -20.87 -9.21
CA ALA A 86 -8.01 -21.09 -9.91
C ALA A 86 -6.82 -21.27 -8.96
N PHE A 87 -7.01 -21.16 -7.63
CA PHE A 87 -5.94 -21.39 -6.67
C PHE A 87 -5.58 -22.87 -6.57
N PRO A 88 -4.34 -23.23 -6.26
CA PRO A 88 -3.96 -24.62 -5.98
C PRO A 88 -4.74 -25.21 -4.79
N ALA A 89 -4.88 -26.54 -4.76
CA ALA A 89 -5.43 -27.19 -3.58
C ALA A 89 -4.54 -26.95 -2.34
N PRO A 90 -5.10 -26.81 -1.13
CA PRO A 90 -6.52 -26.99 -0.78
C PRO A 90 -7.35 -25.70 -0.78
N PHE A 91 -6.84 -24.58 -1.26
CA PHE A 91 -7.41 -23.23 -1.09
C PHE A 91 -8.82 -23.06 -1.69
N PRO A 92 -9.19 -23.67 -2.85
CA PRO A 92 -10.54 -23.52 -3.39
C PRO A 92 -11.66 -23.98 -2.44
N ALA A 93 -11.37 -24.97 -1.58
CA ALA A 93 -12.34 -25.45 -0.58
C ALA A 93 -12.66 -24.37 0.51
N HIS A 94 -11.83 -23.35 0.63
CA HIS A 94 -11.98 -22.27 1.62
C HIS A 94 -12.48 -20.96 1.02
N ARG A 95 -13.22 -21.03 -0.10
CA ARG A 95 -13.69 -19.87 -0.86
C ARG A 95 -14.31 -18.77 0.01
N ALA A 96 -15.17 -19.13 0.96
CA ALA A 96 -15.87 -18.17 1.81
C ALA A 96 -14.93 -17.24 2.61
N LEU A 97 -13.74 -17.74 2.98
CA LEU A 97 -12.71 -16.98 3.71
C LEU A 97 -11.81 -16.17 2.77
N LEU A 98 -11.55 -16.68 1.56
CA LEU A 98 -10.51 -16.16 0.67
C LEU A 98 -11.06 -15.22 -0.41
N GLU A 99 -12.34 -15.33 -0.76
CA GLU A 99 -12.91 -14.57 -1.87
C GLU A 99 -12.81 -13.06 -1.69
N GLY A 100 -12.28 -12.42 -2.74
CA GLY A 100 -12.11 -10.97 -2.82
C GLY A 100 -10.95 -10.39 -1.99
N ARG A 101 -10.32 -11.18 -1.10
CA ARG A 101 -9.21 -10.73 -0.25
C ARG A 101 -7.89 -11.47 -0.47
N SER A 102 -7.86 -12.38 -1.42
CA SER A 102 -6.70 -13.21 -1.69
C SER A 102 -6.25 -13.04 -3.13
N MET A 103 -4.96 -13.15 -3.33
CA MET A 103 -4.31 -12.98 -4.63
C MET A 103 -3.21 -14.04 -4.77
N LEU A 104 -3.29 -14.84 -5.83
CA LEU A 104 -2.20 -15.71 -6.24
C LEU A 104 -1.19 -14.87 -7.02
N CYS A 105 0.06 -15.01 -6.67
CA CYS A 105 1.16 -14.23 -7.23
C CYS A 105 2.34 -15.13 -7.58
N HIS A 106 3.13 -14.72 -8.55
CA HIS A 106 4.45 -15.28 -8.74
C HIS A 106 5.39 -14.92 -7.59
N ARG A 107 6.22 -15.86 -7.16
CA ARG A 107 7.29 -15.59 -6.21
C ARG A 107 8.42 -14.83 -6.92
N ALA A 108 8.95 -13.79 -6.26
CA ALA A 108 10.09 -13.03 -6.73
C ALA A 108 11.06 -12.81 -5.56
N LYS A 109 12.34 -12.73 -5.85
CA LYS A 109 13.38 -12.38 -4.88
C LYS A 109 13.32 -10.88 -4.62
N ARG A 110 12.76 -10.48 -3.48
CA ARG A 110 12.58 -9.07 -3.09
C ARG A 110 13.92 -8.37 -2.89
N TRP A 111 14.00 -7.09 -3.28
CA TRP A 111 15.06 -6.18 -2.83
C TRP A 111 14.67 -5.52 -1.51
N ASP A 112 15.67 -5.35 -0.61
CA ASP A 112 15.46 -4.81 0.73
C ASP A 112 15.49 -3.27 0.74
N VAL A 113 14.78 -2.67 -0.21
CA VAL A 113 14.55 -1.22 -0.33
C VAL A 113 13.09 -0.96 -0.65
N GLU A 114 12.57 0.14 -0.13
CA GLU A 114 11.27 0.66 -0.49
C GLU A 114 11.40 1.80 -1.48
N CYS A 115 10.64 1.74 -2.56
CA CYS A 115 10.67 2.71 -3.65
C CYS A 115 9.52 3.69 -3.46
N VAL A 116 9.78 4.83 -2.81
CA VAL A 116 8.77 5.86 -2.56
C VAL A 116 8.86 6.92 -3.65
N VAL A 117 7.71 7.28 -4.23
CA VAL A 117 7.58 8.42 -5.17
C VAL A 117 6.64 9.45 -4.57
N ARG A 118 7.05 10.71 -4.63
CA ARG A 118 6.29 11.84 -4.10
C ARG A 118 6.04 12.87 -5.20
N GLY A 119 4.77 13.16 -5.47
CA GLY A 119 4.37 14.30 -6.30
C GLY A 119 3.95 15.50 -5.45
N TYR A 120 3.79 15.28 -4.14
CA TYR A 120 3.43 16.31 -3.16
C TYR A 120 4.25 16.15 -1.90
N LEU A 121 4.48 17.27 -1.21
CA LEU A 121 5.30 17.32 -0.01
C LEU A 121 4.47 16.97 1.23
N ALA A 122 4.58 15.72 1.70
CA ALA A 122 3.82 15.20 2.84
C ALA A 122 4.63 14.20 3.68
N GLY A 123 4.13 13.88 4.87
CA GLY A 123 4.68 12.83 5.75
C GLY A 123 6.15 13.06 6.12
N SER A 124 6.98 12.02 5.99
CA SER A 124 8.43 12.10 6.28
C SER A 124 9.15 13.09 5.37
N GLY A 125 8.76 13.18 4.09
CA GLY A 125 9.34 14.14 3.14
C GLY A 125 9.12 15.59 3.55
N TRP A 126 7.96 15.93 4.12
CA TRP A 126 7.74 17.27 4.66
C TRP A 126 8.65 17.56 5.86
N LYS A 127 8.79 16.61 6.77
CA LYS A 127 9.65 16.76 7.95
C LYS A 127 11.12 17.00 7.56
N GLU A 128 11.60 16.24 6.59
CA GLU A 128 12.96 16.34 6.08
C GLU A 128 13.19 17.67 5.35
N TYR A 129 12.26 18.08 4.49
CA TYR A 129 12.31 19.38 3.81
C TYR A 129 12.34 20.56 4.79
N GLN A 130 11.55 20.51 5.85
CA GLN A 130 11.56 21.57 6.90
C GLN A 130 12.91 21.67 7.59
N ALA A 131 13.64 20.58 7.72
CA ALA A 131 14.91 20.55 8.42
C ALA A 131 16.06 21.11 7.56
N ASN A 132 16.10 20.80 6.27
CA ASN A 132 17.28 21.06 5.44
C ASN A 132 16.99 21.49 3.99
N GLY A 133 15.71 21.64 3.60
CA GLY A 133 15.33 22.10 2.24
C GLY A 133 15.43 21.00 1.16
N GLU A 134 15.65 19.76 1.55
CA GLU A 134 15.75 18.61 0.63
C GLU A 134 14.99 17.39 1.13
N VAL A 135 14.82 16.37 0.28
CA VAL A 135 14.26 15.07 0.65
C VAL A 135 15.11 13.99 -0.01
N CYS A 136 15.68 13.09 0.79
CA CYS A 136 16.59 12.03 0.32
C CYS A 136 17.75 12.55 -0.53
N GLY A 137 18.28 13.75 -0.21
CA GLY A 137 19.34 14.42 -0.98
C GLY A 137 18.84 15.16 -2.24
N VAL A 138 17.56 15.12 -2.56
CA VAL A 138 16.96 15.90 -3.66
C VAL A 138 16.62 17.31 -3.15
N LYS A 139 17.37 18.30 -3.61
CA LYS A 139 17.11 19.72 -3.27
C LYS A 139 15.80 20.19 -3.88
N LEU A 140 14.97 20.83 -3.10
CA LEU A 140 13.68 21.37 -3.51
C LEU A 140 13.66 22.90 -3.48
N PRO A 141 12.78 23.53 -4.28
CA PRO A 141 12.61 24.98 -4.24
C PRO A 141 12.28 25.49 -2.84
N PRO A 142 12.78 26.68 -2.44
CA PRO A 142 12.41 27.28 -1.17
C PRO A 142 10.94 27.71 -1.15
N GLY A 143 10.36 27.81 0.04
CA GLY A 143 9.00 28.33 0.24
C GLY A 143 7.87 27.32 0.00
N LEU A 144 8.18 26.04 -0.21
CA LEU A 144 7.16 25.01 -0.25
C LEU A 144 6.49 24.87 1.13
N ARG A 145 5.20 24.52 1.11
CA ARG A 145 4.37 24.28 2.29
C ARG A 145 3.97 22.81 2.36
N LEU A 146 3.49 22.39 3.51
CA LEU A 146 2.87 21.08 3.64
C LEU A 146 1.76 20.92 2.57
N SER A 147 1.74 19.78 1.90
CA SER A 147 0.86 19.46 0.78
C SER A 147 1.10 20.26 -0.51
N SER A 148 2.18 21.01 -0.63
CA SER A 148 2.55 21.63 -1.92
C SER A 148 2.80 20.57 -2.97
N LYS A 149 2.27 20.81 -4.20
CA LYS A 149 2.64 20.02 -5.38
C LYS A 149 4.11 20.31 -5.70
N LEU A 150 4.88 19.27 -5.93
CA LEU A 150 6.25 19.38 -6.39
C LEU A 150 6.29 19.75 -7.88
N PRO A 151 7.32 20.46 -8.36
CA PRO A 151 7.48 20.75 -9.78
C PRO A 151 7.47 19.50 -10.65
N GLU A 152 8.13 18.43 -10.16
CA GLU A 152 8.12 17.10 -10.74
C GLU A 152 8.02 16.06 -9.61
N PRO A 153 7.48 14.87 -9.89
CA PRO A 153 7.56 13.76 -8.93
C PRO A 153 9.00 13.37 -8.65
N ILE A 154 9.35 13.23 -7.39
CA ILE A 154 10.68 12.83 -6.95
C ILE A 154 10.68 11.39 -6.44
N PHE A 155 11.79 10.68 -6.70
CA PHE A 155 12.04 9.34 -6.14
C PHE A 155 12.82 9.49 -4.84
N THR A 156 12.29 8.96 -3.75
CA THR A 156 12.80 9.11 -2.39
C THR A 156 12.84 7.75 -1.70
N PRO A 157 13.85 6.91 -1.97
CA PRO A 157 13.91 5.56 -1.45
C PRO A 157 14.02 5.53 0.08
N ALA A 158 13.64 4.40 0.66
CA ALA A 158 13.85 4.10 2.06
C ALA A 158 14.44 2.70 2.25
N THR A 159 15.10 2.47 3.36
CA THR A 159 15.46 1.10 3.77
C THR A 159 14.19 0.35 4.13
N LYS A 160 14.21 -0.98 3.94
CA LYS A 160 13.19 -1.85 4.53
C LYS A 160 13.75 -2.40 5.83
N ALA A 161 13.37 -1.77 6.94
CA ALA A 161 13.84 -2.20 8.25
C ALA A 161 13.27 -3.58 8.60
N SER A 162 14.11 -4.48 9.08
CA SER A 162 13.66 -5.75 9.70
C SER A 162 13.04 -5.49 11.07
N GLU A 163 13.53 -4.47 11.78
CA GLU A 163 13.01 -3.99 13.05
C GLU A 163 13.02 -2.46 13.07
N GLY A 164 11.96 -1.83 13.63
CA GLY A 164 11.84 -0.38 13.70
C GLY A 164 11.10 0.24 12.51
N HIS A 165 11.49 1.46 12.15
CA HIS A 165 10.87 2.23 11.07
C HIS A 165 11.75 2.28 9.83
N ASP A 166 11.12 2.28 8.66
CA ASP A 166 11.79 2.53 7.39
C ASP A 166 12.40 3.95 7.40
N GLU A 167 13.68 4.04 7.07
CA GLU A 167 14.40 5.31 7.04
C GLU A 167 14.58 5.81 5.62
N ASN A 168 14.28 7.08 5.37
CA ASN A 168 14.59 7.72 4.11
C ASN A 168 16.11 7.66 3.86
N ILE A 169 16.51 7.26 2.66
CA ILE A 169 17.93 7.20 2.25
C ILE A 169 18.15 7.97 0.96
N SER A 170 19.39 8.41 0.73
CA SER A 170 19.76 8.98 -0.56
C SER A 170 19.79 7.93 -1.67
N PHE A 171 19.69 8.38 -2.92
CA PHE A 171 19.84 7.48 -4.07
C PHE A 171 21.20 6.77 -4.08
N ASP A 172 22.29 7.45 -3.73
CA ASP A 172 23.62 6.87 -3.64
C ASP A 172 23.69 5.76 -2.58
N ARG A 173 22.99 5.94 -1.46
CA ARG A 173 22.89 4.88 -0.46
C ARG A 173 22.11 3.69 -0.99
N MET A 174 21.03 3.90 -1.73
CA MET A 174 20.32 2.82 -2.41
C MET A 174 21.21 2.08 -3.41
N VAL A 175 22.00 2.81 -4.21
CA VAL A 175 22.99 2.23 -5.14
C VAL A 175 23.95 1.31 -4.40
N SER A 176 24.39 1.70 -3.20
CA SER A 176 25.30 0.85 -2.39
C SER A 176 24.62 -0.45 -1.88
N ILE A 177 23.29 -0.51 -1.83
CA ILE A 177 22.54 -1.68 -1.38
C ILE A 177 22.20 -2.62 -2.54
N VAL A 178 21.68 -2.09 -3.66
CA VAL A 178 21.13 -2.92 -4.75
C VAL A 178 21.97 -2.88 -6.02
N GLY A 179 23.03 -2.07 -6.10
CA GLY A 179 23.83 -1.82 -7.29
C GLY A 179 23.23 -0.76 -8.21
N GLY A 180 24.10 -0.11 -9.01
CA GLY A 180 23.72 1.05 -9.83
C GLY A 180 22.64 0.75 -10.85
N ASP A 181 22.82 -0.29 -11.67
CA ASP A 181 21.87 -0.66 -12.72
C ASP A 181 20.48 -1.01 -12.14
N THR A 182 20.45 -1.72 -11.02
CA THR A 182 19.20 -2.08 -10.33
C THR A 182 18.52 -0.83 -9.76
N ALA A 183 19.29 0.05 -9.10
CA ALA A 183 18.74 1.29 -8.53
C ALA A 183 18.10 2.18 -9.61
N GLU A 184 18.74 2.32 -10.77
CA GLU A 184 18.19 3.09 -11.90
C GLU A 184 16.91 2.45 -12.47
N LYS A 185 16.88 1.12 -12.63
CA LYS A 185 15.67 0.40 -13.06
C LYS A 185 14.52 0.59 -12.08
N LEU A 186 14.78 0.47 -10.78
CA LEU A 186 13.80 0.68 -9.72
C LEU A 186 13.26 2.10 -9.73
N ARG A 187 14.12 3.11 -9.86
CA ARG A 187 13.73 4.53 -9.97
C ARG A 187 12.86 4.78 -11.20
N ALA A 188 13.29 4.31 -12.36
CA ALA A 188 12.57 4.50 -13.61
C ALA A 188 11.19 3.84 -13.58
N ALA A 189 11.09 2.58 -13.12
CA ALA A 189 9.84 1.85 -12.98
C ALA A 189 8.88 2.56 -12.01
N SER A 190 9.37 2.96 -10.84
CA SER A 190 8.57 3.65 -9.82
C SER A 190 7.99 4.96 -10.32
N LEU A 191 8.80 5.78 -10.99
CA LEU A 191 8.35 7.05 -11.56
C LEU A 191 7.34 6.84 -12.70
N ALA A 192 7.54 5.82 -13.54
CA ALA A 192 6.61 5.49 -14.62
C ALA A 192 5.24 5.05 -14.07
N ILE A 193 5.22 4.12 -13.10
CA ILE A 193 4.00 3.67 -12.42
C ILE A 193 3.30 4.86 -11.75
N TYR A 194 4.03 5.68 -11.00
CA TYR A 194 3.48 6.84 -10.29
C TYR A 194 2.80 7.82 -11.26
N ARG A 195 3.47 8.21 -12.36
CA ARG A 195 2.91 9.16 -13.33
C ARG A 195 1.61 8.62 -13.93
N ALA A 196 1.61 7.40 -14.43
CA ALA A 196 0.41 6.78 -15.01
C ALA A 196 -0.74 6.65 -13.98
N ALA A 197 -0.42 6.35 -12.72
CA ALA A 197 -1.42 6.26 -11.65
C ALA A 197 -1.94 7.64 -11.24
N ALA A 198 -1.08 8.65 -11.15
CA ALA A 198 -1.45 10.02 -10.80
C ALA A 198 -2.38 10.64 -11.86
N ASP A 199 -2.08 10.46 -13.15
CA ASP A 199 -2.92 10.91 -14.26
C ASP A 199 -4.31 10.24 -14.20
N HIS A 200 -4.35 8.94 -13.95
CA HIS A 200 -5.62 8.24 -13.79
C HIS A 200 -6.40 8.71 -12.56
N ALA A 201 -5.73 8.89 -11.42
CA ALA A 201 -6.37 9.38 -10.20
C ALA A 201 -6.95 10.79 -10.40
N GLU A 202 -6.19 11.69 -11.05
CA GLU A 202 -6.62 13.05 -11.35
C GLU A 202 -7.87 13.06 -12.25
N SER A 203 -7.92 12.19 -13.27
CA SER A 203 -9.12 12.02 -14.13
C SER A 203 -10.37 11.54 -13.35
N ARG A 204 -10.19 11.04 -12.13
CA ARG A 204 -11.25 10.58 -11.22
C ARG A 204 -11.49 11.51 -10.04
N GLY A 205 -10.93 12.71 -10.07
CA GLY A 205 -11.08 13.70 -9.02
C GLY A 205 -10.28 13.40 -7.75
N LEU A 206 -9.22 12.60 -7.85
CA LEU A 206 -8.32 12.24 -6.77
C LEU A 206 -6.91 12.74 -7.06
N ILE A 207 -6.20 13.13 -6.02
CA ILE A 207 -4.77 13.42 -6.06
C ILE A 207 -4.04 12.23 -5.42
N LEU A 208 -3.11 11.61 -6.16
CA LEU A 208 -2.14 10.69 -5.60
C LEU A 208 -0.94 11.51 -5.10
N ALA A 209 -0.84 11.69 -3.79
CA ALA A 209 0.20 12.54 -3.22
C ALA A 209 1.58 11.87 -3.18
N ASP A 210 1.62 10.67 -2.70
CA ASP A 210 2.79 9.80 -2.69
C ASP A 210 2.37 8.34 -2.63
N THR A 211 3.29 7.47 -2.96
CA THR A 211 3.10 6.02 -2.90
C THR A 211 4.43 5.32 -2.65
N LYS A 212 4.34 4.12 -2.12
CA LYS A 212 5.42 3.21 -1.83
C LYS A 212 5.26 1.95 -2.66
N PHE A 213 6.32 1.54 -3.36
CA PHE A 213 6.37 0.30 -4.13
C PHE A 213 7.42 -0.64 -3.56
N GLU A 214 7.17 -1.92 -3.72
CA GLU A 214 8.14 -2.98 -3.54
C GLU A 214 8.40 -3.68 -4.87
N PHE A 215 9.64 -4.08 -5.09
CA PHE A 215 10.03 -4.81 -6.27
C PHE A 215 10.86 -6.03 -5.89
N GLY A 216 10.88 -6.99 -6.79
CA GLY A 216 11.72 -8.17 -6.73
C GLY A 216 12.27 -8.53 -8.10
N GLU A 217 13.12 -9.54 -8.13
CA GLU A 217 13.62 -10.16 -9.34
C GLU A 217 12.99 -11.52 -9.53
N ARG A 218 12.49 -11.78 -10.73
CA ARG A 218 12.02 -13.08 -11.16
C ARG A 218 12.61 -13.39 -12.54
N ASP A 219 13.37 -14.47 -12.64
CA ASP A 219 14.02 -14.90 -13.90
C ASP A 219 14.87 -13.78 -14.55
N GLY A 220 15.59 -13.00 -13.75
CA GLY A 220 16.37 -11.84 -14.19
C GLY A 220 15.56 -10.61 -14.57
N VAL A 221 14.23 -10.64 -14.36
CA VAL A 221 13.32 -9.54 -14.72
C VAL A 221 12.89 -8.79 -13.47
N LEU A 222 13.02 -7.45 -13.51
CA LEU A 222 12.43 -6.56 -12.49
C LEU A 222 10.93 -6.73 -12.47
N THR A 223 10.40 -7.05 -11.30
CA THR A 223 8.98 -7.38 -11.11
C THR A 223 8.40 -6.55 -9.96
N TRP A 224 7.32 -5.82 -10.22
CA TRP A 224 6.56 -5.12 -9.19
C TRP A 224 5.78 -6.11 -8.35
N ILE A 225 5.96 -6.06 -7.03
CA ILE A 225 5.40 -7.02 -6.07
C ILE A 225 4.61 -6.32 -4.96
N ASP A 226 4.11 -7.10 -4.02
CA ASP A 226 3.38 -6.75 -2.81
C ASP A 226 2.00 -6.18 -3.10
N GLU A 227 1.70 -4.95 -2.77
CA GLU A 227 0.43 -4.28 -3.04
C GLU A 227 0.61 -3.14 -4.06
N ALA A 228 -0.45 -2.82 -4.76
CA ALA A 228 -0.43 -1.82 -5.80
C ALA A 228 -1.30 -0.63 -5.43
N LEU A 229 -0.67 0.52 -5.12
CA LEU A 229 -1.35 1.82 -5.03
C LEU A 229 -2.59 1.79 -4.12
N SER A 230 -2.56 0.96 -3.08
CA SER A 230 -3.63 0.83 -2.10
C SER A 230 -3.60 1.99 -1.10
N PRO A 231 -4.67 2.24 -0.35
CA PRO A 231 -4.67 3.22 0.73
C PRO A 231 -3.70 2.92 1.88
N ASP A 232 -3.16 1.71 1.97
CA ASP A 232 -2.12 1.35 2.95
C ASP A 232 -0.72 1.79 2.49
N SER A 233 -0.46 1.77 1.17
CA SER A 233 0.83 2.17 0.58
C SER A 233 0.82 3.58 -0.02
N SER A 234 -0.33 4.23 -0.14
CA SER A 234 -0.50 5.48 -0.89
C SER A 234 -1.36 6.50 -0.16
N ARG A 235 -1.05 7.79 -0.35
CA ARG A 235 -1.90 8.89 0.10
C ARG A 235 -2.74 9.42 -1.05
N TYR A 236 -4.05 9.31 -0.89
CA TYR A 236 -5.02 9.91 -1.81
C TYR A 236 -5.75 11.06 -1.14
N TRP A 237 -5.91 12.16 -1.89
CA TRP A 237 -6.68 13.32 -1.47
C TRP A 237 -7.77 13.61 -2.48
N PRO A 238 -8.95 14.11 -2.07
CA PRO A 238 -9.94 14.65 -3.00
C PRO A 238 -9.35 15.87 -3.72
N ALA A 239 -9.44 15.92 -5.05
CA ALA A 239 -8.95 17.06 -5.82
C ALA A 239 -9.66 18.37 -5.44
N ALA A 240 -10.97 18.29 -5.12
CA ALA A 240 -11.75 19.42 -4.63
C ALA A 240 -11.30 19.98 -3.27
N ALA A 241 -10.48 19.22 -2.49
CA ALA A 241 -9.96 19.68 -1.21
C ALA A 241 -8.66 20.51 -1.36
N LYS A 242 -8.15 20.69 -2.56
CA LYS A 242 -6.91 21.42 -2.86
C LYS A 242 -6.99 22.91 -2.48
N ASP A 243 -8.21 23.47 -2.46
CA ASP A 243 -8.49 24.89 -2.23
C ASP A 243 -9.04 25.19 -0.83
N THR A 244 -8.93 24.26 0.13
CA THR A 244 -9.40 24.55 1.50
C THR A 244 -8.48 25.57 2.18
N PRO A 245 -9.02 26.61 2.88
CA PRO A 245 -8.24 27.68 3.50
C PRO A 245 -7.19 27.22 4.52
N THR A 246 -7.28 25.97 5.00
CA THR A 246 -6.33 25.37 5.94
C THR A 246 -5.09 24.77 5.26
N GLY A 247 -5.01 24.76 3.92
CA GLY A 247 -3.86 24.22 3.18
C GLY A 247 -3.58 22.73 3.37
N HIS A 248 -4.46 22.02 4.06
CA HIS A 248 -4.31 20.60 4.35
C HIS A 248 -5.46 19.80 3.74
N PRO A 249 -5.27 19.16 2.57
CA PRO A 249 -6.21 18.18 2.11
C PRO A 249 -6.31 17.09 3.19
N LYS A 250 -7.49 16.94 3.77
CA LYS A 250 -7.71 15.86 4.73
C LYS A 250 -7.56 14.54 3.95
N PRO A 251 -6.72 13.60 4.41
CA PRO A 251 -6.67 12.29 3.79
C PRO A 251 -8.06 11.69 3.75
N LEU A 252 -8.38 10.95 2.67
CA LEU A 252 -9.60 10.16 2.60
C LEU A 252 -9.55 9.12 3.72
N ARG A 253 -9.96 9.53 4.92
CA ARG A 253 -10.21 8.56 5.99
C ARG A 253 -11.55 7.91 5.68
N PRO A 254 -11.69 6.59 5.75
CA PRO A 254 -12.98 5.96 5.75
C PRO A 254 -13.81 6.68 6.82
N ARG A 255 -14.97 7.25 6.45
CA ARG A 255 -15.92 7.72 7.44
C ARG A 255 -16.43 6.47 8.16
N LEU A 256 -15.78 6.10 9.25
CA LEU A 256 -16.36 5.21 10.22
C LEU A 256 -17.64 5.90 10.68
N GLY A 257 -18.79 5.41 10.20
CA GLY A 257 -20.08 5.90 10.62
C GLY A 257 -20.09 5.87 12.14
N ARG A 258 -20.37 7.01 12.77
CA ARG A 258 -20.56 7.03 14.22
C ARG A 258 -21.60 5.95 14.53
N PRO A 259 -21.33 5.00 15.44
CA PRO A 259 -22.35 4.07 15.87
C PRO A 259 -23.54 4.91 16.37
N ARG A 260 -24.72 4.70 15.81
CA ARG A 260 -25.94 5.28 16.32
C ARG A 260 -26.06 4.79 17.77
N ARG A 261 -25.94 5.70 18.72
CA ARG A 261 -26.30 5.40 20.12
C ARG A 261 -27.73 4.92 20.09
N PRO A 262 -28.06 3.76 20.67
CA PRO A 262 -29.46 3.36 20.85
C PRO A 262 -30.12 4.43 21.72
N PRO A 263 -31.42 4.73 21.49
CA PRO A 263 -32.16 5.67 22.32
C PRO A 263 -32.12 5.18 23.77
N LEU A 264 -31.76 6.09 24.68
CA LEU A 264 -31.85 5.85 26.12
C LEU A 264 -33.31 5.61 26.46
N THR A 265 -33.65 4.40 26.85
CA THR A 265 -34.93 4.09 27.48
C THR A 265 -35.01 4.83 28.82
N PRO A 266 -36.08 5.57 29.12
CA PRO A 266 -36.22 6.20 30.44
C PRO A 266 -36.31 5.12 31.52
N ALA A 267 -35.47 5.23 32.54
CA ALA A 267 -35.56 4.39 33.72
C ALA A 267 -36.89 4.70 34.43
N THR A 268 -37.77 3.72 34.49
CA THR A 268 -38.92 3.73 35.42
C THR A 268 -38.35 3.66 36.82
N ARG A 269 -38.57 4.73 37.61
CA ARG A 269 -38.34 4.73 39.06
C ARG A 269 -39.44 3.91 39.75
N PRO A 270 -39.11 3.22 40.84
CA PRO A 270 -40.07 2.52 41.69
C PRO A 270 -40.98 3.46 42.46
#